data_980ae1bcd154cbb53c9384674d8a66d2
#
_entry.id   980ae1bcd154cbb53c9384674d8a66d2
#
_cell.length_a   1.000
_cell.length_b   1.000
_cell.length_c   1.000
_cell.angle_alpha   90.00
_cell.angle_beta   90.00
_cell.angle_gamma   90.00
#
_symmetry.space_group_name_H-M   'P 1'
#
loop_
_entity.id
_entity.type
_entity.pdbx_description
1 polymer ?
#
loop_
_entity_poly.entity_id
_entity_poly.type
_entity_poly.pdbx_seq_one_letter_code
_entity_poly.pdbx_strand_id
1 'polypeptide(L)'
;LIGFTYTVKWVPGKTHVIADALSRAPVFQPEEEESCDILVRSMKLHEEKMDPALKVIVEAASSDIEYQNVLQVLKDRKCLDSLPKGHVVLKYRSYWDGLSFDESYGFLLYHSRIFVPMEARMKILKILHLQHTGIEKTLRNARQLYFWPKMKHDVARMISSCEECLRLLPSLALESQIQTVASRPFEFVSVDLGKQDGTDYLILADRYSGWPLVAPLRCLNTKAVISALENWFLDYGKPLNLRSDGGPQFRGEFKEWCATNKINHELSSPYHHESNGHAECSVREMKHLLEKTRSFKNFRHALLEWRNTPRYDGLSPAQWLFGRRQRTEVPALPNAYERIDDSTIKSYEARREEIVYKKKEHTDKRSKTLRPLEIGSSVLIQHPQTKRWDQKGTVVSARNQRSYVVESKGKKYVRNRIFLRPNDHSKREVTFNNSDHVLFY
;
A
#
# COMPACT_ATOMS: atom_id res chain seq x y z
N LEU A 1 7.53 9.49 38.59
CA LEU A 1 8.74 10.34 38.75
C LEU A 1 8.70 11.20 40.02
N ILE A 2 7.71 10.99 40.88
CA ILE A 2 7.56 11.70 42.19
C ILE A 2 8.63 11.13 43.15
N GLY A 3 9.47 11.99 43.67
CA GLY A 3 10.52 11.61 44.62
C GLY A 3 11.96 11.67 44.09
N PHE A 4 12.16 12.03 42.83
CA PHE A 4 13.49 12.21 42.26
C PHE A 4 13.69 13.66 41.80
N THR A 5 14.85 14.23 42.10
CA THR A 5 15.27 15.50 41.53
C THR A 5 15.93 15.22 40.17
N TYR A 6 15.31 15.72 39.09
CA TYR A 6 15.84 15.50 37.72
C TYR A 6 15.83 16.78 36.91
N THR A 7 16.74 16.85 35.95
CA THR A 7 16.82 17.94 35.00
C THR A 7 16.42 17.43 33.65
N VAL A 8 15.40 18.04 33.02
CA VAL A 8 14.97 17.66 31.67
C VAL A 8 15.83 18.40 30.65
N LYS A 9 16.52 17.64 29.79
CA LYS A 9 17.26 18.18 28.65
C LYS A 9 16.62 17.68 27.34
N TRP A 10 16.28 18.61 26.45
CA TRP A 10 15.87 18.23 25.11
C TRP A 10 17.09 17.80 24.29
N VAL A 11 16.99 16.66 23.62
CA VAL A 11 18.03 16.11 22.75
C VAL A 11 17.40 15.75 21.43
N PRO A 12 17.97 16.18 20.28
CA PRO A 12 17.45 15.80 18.95
C PRO A 12 17.38 14.28 18.78
N GLY A 13 16.26 13.76 18.25
CA GLY A 13 16.03 12.31 18.11
C GLY A 13 17.15 11.58 17.34
N LYS A 14 17.82 12.27 16.40
CA LYS A 14 18.99 11.71 15.67
C LYS A 14 20.20 11.38 16.56
N THR A 15 20.33 11.99 17.72
CA THR A 15 21.44 11.79 18.67
C THR A 15 21.02 10.90 19.85
N HIS A 16 19.74 10.53 19.94
CA HIS A 16 19.18 9.67 20.97
C HIS A 16 19.17 8.19 20.57
N VAL A 17 20.30 7.68 20.10
CA VAL A 17 20.43 6.36 19.48
C VAL A 17 19.88 5.23 20.34
N ILE A 18 20.11 5.25 21.64
CA ILE A 18 19.65 4.20 22.58
C ILE A 18 18.13 4.23 22.76
N ALA A 19 17.54 5.41 23.00
CA ALA A 19 16.10 5.53 23.17
C ALA A 19 15.35 5.24 21.86
N ASP A 20 15.88 5.64 20.71
CA ASP A 20 15.31 5.33 19.40
C ASP A 20 15.43 3.84 19.07
N ALA A 21 16.56 3.21 19.39
CA ALA A 21 16.75 1.77 19.25
C ALA A 21 15.78 0.98 20.13
N LEU A 22 15.62 1.36 21.40
CA LEU A 22 14.69 0.71 22.34
C LEU A 22 13.22 0.88 21.93
N SER A 23 12.85 2.04 21.37
CA SER A 23 11.47 2.28 20.90
C SER A 23 11.12 1.48 19.64
N ARG A 24 12.12 1.07 18.87
CA ARG A 24 11.96 0.31 17.62
C ARG A 24 12.38 -1.15 17.77
N ALA A 25 13.08 -1.51 18.85
CA ALA A 25 13.40 -2.89 19.13
C ALA A 25 12.07 -3.66 19.34
N PRO A 26 11.83 -4.74 18.60
CA PRO A 26 10.75 -5.63 18.94
C PRO A 26 11.02 -6.14 20.34
N VAL A 27 10.07 -5.97 21.25
CA VAL A 27 10.12 -6.67 22.52
C VAL A 27 9.96 -8.16 22.18
N PHE A 28 11.07 -8.83 22.00
CA PHE A 28 11.10 -10.28 22.05
C PHE A 28 10.74 -10.64 23.48
N GLN A 29 9.48 -10.96 23.69
CA GLN A 29 9.14 -11.84 24.78
C GLN A 29 9.39 -13.25 24.25
N PRO A 30 10.40 -13.98 24.76
CA PRO A 30 10.44 -15.41 24.59
C PRO A 30 9.05 -15.96 25.01
N GLU A 31 8.59 -17.02 24.36
CA GLU A 31 7.51 -17.84 24.90
C GLU A 31 8.05 -18.59 26.13
N GLU A 32 8.63 -17.88 27.07
CA GLU A 32 8.89 -18.39 28.40
C GLU A 32 7.56 -18.45 29.11
N GLU A 33 7.29 -19.64 29.58
CA GLU A 33 6.32 -19.97 30.60
C GLU A 33 6.10 -18.78 31.53
N GLU A 34 4.95 -18.09 31.36
CA GLU A 34 4.52 -17.06 32.29
C GLU A 34 4.43 -17.72 33.66
N SER A 35 5.50 -17.54 34.40
CA SER A 35 5.70 -18.00 35.75
C SER A 35 4.59 -17.54 36.67
N CYS A 36 4.23 -18.43 37.48
CA CYS A 36 3.62 -18.45 38.84
C CYS A 36 2.97 -17.22 39.47
N ASP A 37 3.22 -16.00 39.03
CA ASP A 37 2.71 -14.79 39.72
C ASP A 37 1.21 -14.52 39.48
N ILE A 38 0.59 -15.16 38.50
CA ILE A 38 -0.87 -15.12 38.27
C ILE A 38 -1.60 -16.09 39.22
N LEU A 39 -0.92 -17.11 39.70
CA LEU A 39 -1.50 -18.14 40.58
C LEU A 39 -1.92 -17.61 41.98
N VAL A 40 -1.32 -16.54 42.48
CA VAL A 40 -1.61 -16.04 43.82
C VAL A 40 -2.91 -15.21 43.91
N ARG A 41 -3.40 -14.71 42.76
CA ARG A 41 -4.65 -13.92 42.73
C ARG A 41 -5.91 -14.77 42.65
N SER A 42 -5.81 -16.03 42.28
CA SER A 42 -6.99 -16.90 42.12
C SER A 42 -7.46 -17.59 43.42
N MET A 43 -6.69 -17.51 44.51
CA MET A 43 -7.00 -18.25 45.72
C MET A 43 -7.89 -17.54 46.76
N LYS A 44 -8.45 -16.38 46.47
CA LYS A 44 -9.34 -15.65 47.39
C LYS A 44 -10.56 -15.03 46.72
N LEU A 45 -11.39 -15.85 46.11
CA LEU A 45 -12.75 -15.46 45.77
C LEU A 45 -13.72 -16.46 46.40
N HIS A 46 -14.01 -16.22 47.68
CA HIS A 46 -15.09 -16.85 48.37
C HIS A 46 -16.43 -16.33 47.82
N GLU A 47 -17.30 -17.28 47.45
CA GLU A 47 -18.77 -17.12 47.32
C GLU A 47 -19.30 -15.94 46.51
N GLU A 48 -18.62 -15.44 45.51
CA GLU A 48 -19.23 -14.55 44.55
C GLU A 48 -20.08 -15.37 43.56
N LYS A 49 -21.34 -14.95 43.40
CA LYS A 49 -22.26 -15.50 42.42
C LYS A 49 -21.54 -15.54 41.06
N MET A 50 -21.48 -16.74 40.48
CA MET A 50 -20.84 -16.95 39.15
C MET A 50 -21.29 -15.85 38.20
N ASP A 51 -20.34 -15.21 37.53
CA ASP A 51 -20.60 -14.20 36.47
C ASP A 51 -21.61 -14.78 35.47
N PRO A 52 -22.75 -14.12 35.24
CA PRO A 52 -23.75 -14.58 34.28
C PRO A 52 -23.18 -14.83 32.88
N ALA A 53 -22.09 -14.14 32.51
CA ALA A 53 -21.40 -14.33 31.24
C ALA A 53 -20.76 -15.73 31.11
N LEU A 54 -20.39 -16.37 32.21
CA LEU A 54 -19.84 -17.72 32.22
C LEU A 54 -20.88 -18.79 31.92
N LYS A 55 -22.19 -18.54 32.10
CA LYS A 55 -23.27 -19.48 31.79
C LYS A 55 -23.20 -20.00 30.37
N VAL A 56 -22.83 -19.16 29.42
CA VAL A 56 -22.66 -19.55 28.02
C VAL A 56 -21.61 -20.64 27.84
N ILE A 57 -20.56 -20.64 28.65
CA ILE A 57 -19.49 -21.64 28.60
C ILE A 57 -19.97 -22.93 29.29
N VAL A 58 -20.65 -22.82 30.42
CA VAL A 58 -21.18 -23.99 31.14
C VAL A 58 -22.23 -24.72 30.31
N GLU A 59 -23.15 -23.98 29.70
CA GLU A 59 -24.18 -24.56 28.81
C GLU A 59 -23.53 -25.27 27.62
N ALA A 60 -22.56 -24.62 26.95
CA ALA A 60 -21.85 -25.23 25.86
C ALA A 60 -20.98 -26.43 26.30
N ALA A 61 -20.42 -26.40 27.50
CA ALA A 61 -19.66 -27.51 28.05
C ALA A 61 -20.50 -28.77 28.27
N SER A 62 -21.76 -28.61 28.67
CA SER A 62 -22.68 -29.73 28.90
C SER A 62 -23.08 -30.45 27.60
N SER A 63 -23.14 -29.76 26.48
CA SER A 63 -23.51 -30.29 25.16
C SER A 63 -22.33 -30.79 24.33
N ASP A 64 -21.11 -30.36 24.65
CA ASP A 64 -19.88 -30.71 23.90
C ASP A 64 -19.34 -32.08 24.32
N ILE A 65 -19.59 -33.10 23.50
CA ILE A 65 -19.17 -34.49 23.74
C ILE A 65 -17.67 -34.60 23.93
N GLU A 66 -16.90 -33.85 23.16
CA GLU A 66 -15.44 -33.86 23.25
C GLU A 66 -14.95 -33.29 24.59
N TYR A 67 -15.53 -32.17 24.99
CA TYR A 67 -15.27 -31.55 26.28
C TYR A 67 -15.62 -32.52 27.45
N GLN A 68 -16.77 -33.18 27.38
CA GLN A 68 -17.20 -34.15 28.38
C GLN A 68 -16.26 -35.38 28.46
N ASN A 69 -15.75 -35.87 27.32
CA ASN A 69 -14.75 -36.93 27.32
C ASN A 69 -13.44 -36.51 28.01
N VAL A 70 -12.96 -35.30 27.77
CA VAL A 70 -11.78 -34.75 28.46
C VAL A 70 -12.04 -34.66 29.95
N LEU A 71 -13.20 -34.11 30.35
CA LEU A 71 -13.62 -33.99 31.73
C LEU A 71 -13.69 -35.35 32.45
N GLN A 72 -14.27 -36.33 31.79
CA GLN A 72 -14.41 -37.67 32.38
C GLN A 72 -13.04 -38.32 32.62
N VAL A 73 -12.13 -38.29 31.63
CA VAL A 73 -10.80 -38.89 31.77
C VAL A 73 -9.99 -38.18 32.88
N LEU A 74 -10.13 -36.87 33.03
CA LEU A 74 -9.49 -36.09 34.12
C LEU A 74 -10.08 -36.46 35.48
N LYS A 75 -11.41 -36.57 35.61
CA LYS A 75 -12.08 -36.99 36.86
C LYS A 75 -11.71 -38.39 37.27
N ASP A 76 -11.65 -39.30 36.30
CA ASP A 76 -11.26 -40.69 36.54
C ASP A 76 -9.76 -40.87 36.80
N ARG A 77 -8.97 -39.81 36.68
CA ARG A 77 -7.50 -39.86 36.77
C ARG A 77 -6.84 -40.93 35.93
N LYS A 78 -7.43 -41.23 34.74
CA LYS A 78 -6.92 -42.25 33.82
C LYS A 78 -5.67 -41.76 33.11
N CYS A 79 -4.66 -42.63 33.02
CA CYS A 79 -3.49 -42.37 32.21
C CYS A 79 -3.87 -42.35 30.71
N LEU A 80 -3.35 -41.35 29.96
CA LEU A 80 -3.59 -41.27 28.51
C LEU A 80 -3.14 -42.51 27.75
N ASP A 81 -2.08 -43.17 28.24
CA ASP A 81 -1.54 -44.39 27.59
C ASP A 81 -2.43 -45.61 27.74
N SER A 82 -3.39 -45.57 28.70
CA SER A 82 -4.40 -46.63 28.87
C SER A 82 -5.60 -46.49 27.93
N LEU A 83 -5.70 -45.38 27.20
CA LEU A 83 -6.82 -45.14 26.30
C LEU A 83 -6.66 -45.85 24.95
N PRO A 84 -7.75 -46.31 24.31
CA PRO A 84 -7.68 -46.91 22.99
C PRO A 84 -7.07 -46.01 21.95
N LYS A 85 -6.28 -46.58 21.00
CA LYS A 85 -5.73 -45.83 19.88
C LYS A 85 -6.86 -45.16 19.09
N GLY A 86 -6.79 -43.82 18.90
CA GLY A 86 -7.82 -43.01 18.24
C GLY A 86 -8.84 -42.38 19.17
N HIS A 87 -8.72 -42.55 20.49
CA HIS A 87 -9.59 -41.88 21.45
C HIS A 87 -9.46 -40.34 21.31
N VAL A 88 -10.61 -39.63 21.32
CA VAL A 88 -10.70 -38.18 21.05
C VAL A 88 -9.79 -37.36 21.99
N VAL A 89 -9.62 -37.79 23.22
CA VAL A 89 -8.80 -37.13 24.23
C VAL A 89 -7.30 -37.10 23.88
N LEU A 90 -6.82 -38.08 23.08
CA LEU A 90 -5.39 -38.16 22.72
C LEU A 90 -4.87 -36.96 21.92
N LYS A 91 -5.76 -36.21 21.24
CA LYS A 91 -5.40 -34.99 20.55
C LYS A 91 -5.00 -33.85 21.50
N TYR A 92 -5.32 -33.98 22.80
CA TYR A 92 -4.95 -33.02 23.85
C TYR A 92 -3.69 -33.44 24.61
N ARG A 93 -2.99 -34.52 24.19
CA ARG A 93 -1.81 -35.04 24.88
C ARG A 93 -0.76 -33.98 25.18
N SER A 94 -0.49 -33.06 24.24
CA SER A 94 0.47 -31.96 24.40
C SER A 94 0.06 -30.88 25.40
N TYR A 95 -1.20 -30.89 25.80
CA TYR A 95 -1.77 -29.90 26.74
C TYR A 95 -2.19 -30.56 28.07
N TRP A 96 -2.03 -31.88 28.18
CA TRP A 96 -2.65 -32.67 29.24
C TRP A 96 -2.20 -32.26 30.63
N ASP A 97 -0.91 -32.01 30.84
CA ASP A 97 -0.32 -31.69 32.13
C ASP A 97 -0.82 -30.31 32.67
N GLY A 98 -1.25 -29.41 31.77
CA GLY A 98 -1.82 -28.13 32.12
C GLY A 98 -3.34 -28.13 32.31
N LEU A 99 -4.02 -29.25 32.00
CA LEU A 99 -5.47 -29.34 32.14
C LEU A 99 -5.86 -29.74 33.56
N SER A 100 -6.85 -29.02 34.12
CA SER A 100 -7.44 -29.29 35.41
C SER A 100 -8.94 -29.05 35.39
N PHE A 101 -9.66 -29.62 36.33
CA PHE A 101 -11.07 -29.38 36.53
C PHE A 101 -11.28 -28.53 37.78
N ASP A 102 -11.99 -27.46 37.65
CA ASP A 102 -12.39 -26.62 38.79
C ASP A 102 -13.80 -27.03 39.26
N GLU A 103 -13.86 -27.61 40.44
CA GLU A 103 -15.11 -28.08 41.02
C GLU A 103 -16.05 -26.93 41.43
N SER A 104 -15.51 -25.76 41.77
CA SER A 104 -16.28 -24.60 42.22
C SER A 104 -17.12 -24.02 41.09
N TYR A 105 -16.55 -23.96 39.88
CA TYR A 105 -17.19 -23.37 38.71
C TYR A 105 -17.73 -24.40 37.70
N GLY A 106 -17.32 -25.66 37.82
CA GLY A 106 -17.84 -26.77 36.99
C GLY A 106 -17.30 -26.78 35.56
N PHE A 107 -16.11 -26.23 35.29
CA PHE A 107 -15.50 -26.26 33.97
C PHE A 107 -14.00 -26.59 33.97
N LEU A 108 -13.47 -26.92 32.79
CA LEU A 108 -12.07 -27.23 32.59
C LEU A 108 -11.24 -25.96 32.54
N LEU A 109 -10.07 -26.00 33.12
CA LEU A 109 -9.03 -25.00 33.03
C LEU A 109 -7.80 -25.57 32.31
N TYR A 110 -7.10 -24.71 31.60
CA TYR A 110 -5.75 -24.95 31.16
C TYR A 110 -4.83 -23.96 31.86
N HIS A 111 -4.05 -24.45 32.85
CA HIS A 111 -3.43 -23.63 33.89
C HIS A 111 -4.51 -22.77 34.62
N SER A 112 -4.42 -21.44 34.47
CA SER A 112 -5.41 -20.50 35.04
C SER A 112 -6.43 -19.98 34.02
N ARG A 113 -6.48 -20.54 32.82
CA ARG A 113 -7.32 -20.07 31.70
C ARG A 113 -8.48 -21.02 31.46
N ILE A 114 -9.65 -20.47 31.18
CA ILE A 114 -10.85 -21.25 30.92
C ILE A 114 -10.69 -22.03 29.61
N PHE A 115 -10.82 -23.36 29.67
CA PHE A 115 -10.87 -24.18 28.49
C PHE A 115 -12.24 -24.06 27.83
N VAL A 116 -12.28 -23.48 26.63
CA VAL A 116 -13.52 -23.11 25.94
C VAL A 116 -14.04 -24.26 25.09
N PRO A 117 -15.28 -24.76 25.33
CA PRO A 117 -15.96 -25.75 24.50
C PRO A 117 -16.13 -25.21 23.05
N MET A 118 -16.20 -26.14 22.08
CA MET A 118 -16.23 -25.79 20.66
C MET A 118 -17.39 -24.83 20.30
N GLU A 119 -18.56 -25.06 20.83
CA GLU A 119 -19.77 -24.28 20.56
C GLU A 119 -19.72 -22.87 21.11
N ALA A 120 -19.00 -22.65 22.23
CA ALA A 120 -18.84 -21.31 22.82
C ALA A 120 -17.78 -20.43 22.11
N ARG A 121 -16.80 -21.04 21.38
CA ARG A 121 -15.66 -20.33 20.79
C ARG A 121 -16.09 -19.16 19.92
N MET A 122 -17.05 -19.38 19.02
CA MET A 122 -17.51 -18.31 18.11
C MET A 122 -18.20 -17.15 18.84
N LYS A 123 -18.94 -17.44 19.92
CA LYS A 123 -19.59 -16.40 20.74
C LYS A 123 -18.53 -15.56 21.45
N ILE A 124 -17.55 -16.22 22.07
CA ILE A 124 -16.42 -15.55 22.75
C ILE A 124 -15.58 -14.73 21.78
N LEU A 125 -15.23 -15.28 20.62
CA LEU A 125 -14.49 -14.57 19.60
C LEU A 125 -15.22 -13.31 19.12
N LYS A 126 -16.54 -13.34 18.93
CA LYS A 126 -17.33 -12.16 18.57
C LYS A 126 -17.23 -11.08 19.65
N ILE A 127 -17.31 -11.45 20.93
CA ILE A 127 -17.18 -10.51 22.06
C ILE A 127 -15.77 -9.92 22.09
N LEU A 128 -14.72 -10.72 21.97
CA LEU A 128 -13.34 -10.28 21.96
C LEU A 128 -13.04 -9.34 20.78
N HIS A 129 -13.78 -9.47 19.70
CA HIS A 129 -13.61 -8.68 18.48
C HIS A 129 -14.53 -7.44 18.39
N LEU A 130 -15.36 -7.16 19.38
CA LEU A 130 -16.21 -5.96 19.40
C LEU A 130 -15.43 -4.66 19.21
N GLN A 131 -14.16 -4.63 19.65
CA GLN A 131 -13.29 -3.47 19.49
C GLN A 131 -12.65 -3.39 18.08
N HIS A 132 -12.90 -4.33 17.20
CA HIS A 132 -12.28 -4.43 15.86
C HIS A 132 -10.73 -4.29 15.87
N THR A 133 -10.10 -4.80 16.93
CA THR A 133 -8.63 -4.80 17.02
C THR A 133 -8.03 -5.86 16.11
N GLY A 134 -6.74 -5.68 15.73
CA GLY A 134 -6.02 -6.64 14.90
C GLY A 134 -5.77 -7.97 15.61
N ILE A 135 -5.34 -8.99 14.83
CA ILE A 135 -5.17 -10.38 15.28
C ILE A 135 -4.33 -10.47 16.55
N GLU A 136 -3.18 -9.84 16.60
CA GLU A 136 -2.26 -9.94 17.73
C GLU A 136 -2.84 -9.36 19.03
N LYS A 137 -3.52 -8.22 18.97
CA LYS A 137 -4.17 -7.63 20.15
C LYS A 137 -5.32 -8.50 20.64
N THR A 138 -6.17 -8.98 19.72
CA THR A 138 -7.28 -9.86 20.06
C THR A 138 -6.78 -11.18 20.65
N LEU A 139 -5.72 -11.77 20.07
CA LEU A 139 -5.11 -13.01 20.55
C LEU A 139 -4.48 -12.83 21.93
N ARG A 140 -3.77 -11.72 22.17
CA ARG A 140 -3.19 -11.39 23.48
C ARG A 140 -4.27 -11.29 24.56
N ASN A 141 -5.37 -10.59 24.27
CA ASN A 141 -6.52 -10.52 25.16
C ASN A 141 -7.15 -11.90 25.41
N ALA A 142 -7.37 -12.68 24.36
CA ALA A 142 -7.91 -14.01 24.47
C ALA A 142 -7.03 -14.94 25.33
N ARG A 143 -5.71 -14.90 25.17
CA ARG A 143 -4.76 -15.75 25.90
C ARG A 143 -4.68 -15.45 27.40
N GLN A 144 -5.11 -14.31 27.83
CA GLN A 144 -5.15 -13.99 29.27
C GLN A 144 -6.28 -14.74 30.01
N LEU A 145 -7.38 -15.01 29.31
CA LEU A 145 -8.60 -15.51 29.93
C LEU A 145 -8.97 -16.93 29.46
N TYR A 146 -8.66 -17.25 28.22
CA TYR A 146 -9.18 -18.42 27.53
C TYR A 146 -8.10 -19.28 26.92
N PHE A 147 -8.42 -20.54 26.74
CA PHE A 147 -7.59 -21.50 26.03
C PHE A 147 -8.45 -22.46 25.21
N TRP A 148 -8.04 -22.77 24.00
CA TRP A 148 -8.41 -23.93 23.19
C TRP A 148 -7.35 -24.17 22.10
N PRO A 149 -7.18 -25.42 21.62
CA PRO A 149 -6.23 -25.73 20.55
C PRO A 149 -6.54 -24.95 19.28
N LYS A 150 -5.50 -24.42 18.62
CA LYS A 150 -5.58 -23.62 17.38
C LYS A 150 -6.32 -22.26 17.54
N MET A 151 -6.40 -21.71 18.74
CA MET A 151 -7.01 -20.40 19.01
C MET A 151 -6.50 -19.31 18.04
N LYS A 152 -5.20 -19.25 17.78
CA LYS A 152 -4.58 -18.29 16.84
C LYS A 152 -5.23 -18.36 15.46
N HIS A 153 -5.47 -19.55 14.95
CA HIS A 153 -6.11 -19.76 13.66
C HIS A 153 -7.57 -19.27 13.64
N ASP A 154 -8.33 -19.57 14.70
CA ASP A 154 -9.74 -19.16 14.77
C ASP A 154 -9.90 -17.65 14.91
N VAL A 155 -9.04 -16.99 15.71
CA VAL A 155 -8.95 -15.52 15.79
C VAL A 155 -8.62 -14.93 14.42
N ALA A 156 -7.61 -15.47 13.74
CA ALA A 156 -7.21 -14.99 12.42
C ALA A 156 -8.33 -15.14 11.38
N ARG A 157 -8.99 -16.32 11.36
CA ARG A 157 -10.12 -16.58 10.45
C ARG A 157 -11.25 -15.59 10.67
N MET A 158 -11.63 -15.37 11.91
CA MET A 158 -12.71 -14.46 12.25
C MET A 158 -12.40 -13.02 11.84
N ILE A 159 -11.22 -12.49 12.19
CA ILE A 159 -10.85 -11.10 11.86
C ILE A 159 -10.71 -10.94 10.34
N SER A 160 -10.16 -11.93 9.64
CA SER A 160 -10.03 -11.88 8.18
C SER A 160 -11.37 -11.94 7.43
N SER A 161 -12.45 -12.39 8.08
CA SER A 161 -13.81 -12.39 7.53
C SER A 161 -14.65 -11.19 7.97
N CYS A 162 -14.17 -10.36 8.90
CA CYS A 162 -14.90 -9.20 9.39
C CYS A 162 -14.93 -8.08 8.34
N GLU A 163 -16.11 -7.71 7.85
CA GLU A 163 -16.27 -6.70 6.79
C GLU A 163 -15.74 -5.32 7.21
N GLU A 164 -15.99 -4.89 8.46
CA GLU A 164 -15.51 -3.61 8.95
C GLU A 164 -13.97 -3.55 9.02
N CYS A 165 -13.35 -4.63 9.52
CA CYS A 165 -11.89 -4.72 9.54
C CYS A 165 -11.31 -4.74 8.12
N LEU A 166 -11.94 -5.48 7.18
CA LEU A 166 -11.51 -5.53 5.79
C LEU A 166 -11.63 -4.17 5.11
N ARG A 167 -12.72 -3.44 5.37
CA ARG A 167 -12.97 -2.11 4.81
C ARG A 167 -11.91 -1.08 5.20
N LEU A 168 -11.36 -1.18 6.40
CA LEU A 168 -10.39 -0.24 6.98
C LEU A 168 -8.95 -0.74 6.94
N LEU A 169 -8.65 -1.81 6.20
CA LEU A 169 -7.29 -2.28 6.04
C LEU A 169 -6.37 -1.17 5.50
N PRO A 170 -5.11 -1.12 5.92
CA PRO A 170 -4.14 -0.17 5.36
C PRO A 170 -3.98 -0.37 3.85
N SER A 171 -3.61 0.70 3.16
CA SER A 171 -3.26 0.62 1.73
C SER A 171 -2.12 -0.38 1.51
N LEU A 172 -2.10 -1.02 0.34
CA LEU A 172 -0.97 -1.87 -0.03
C LEU A 172 0.30 -1.03 -0.16
N ALA A 173 1.44 -1.65 0.06
CA ALA A 173 2.73 -1.00 -0.17
C ALA A 173 2.86 -0.59 -1.64
N LEU A 174 3.55 0.51 -1.88
CA LEU A 174 3.90 0.93 -3.24
C LEU A 174 4.80 -0.13 -3.88
N GLU A 175 4.64 -0.32 -5.19
CA GLU A 175 5.56 -1.16 -5.96
C GLU A 175 6.73 -0.32 -6.47
N SER A 176 7.90 -0.94 -6.60
CA SER A 176 9.07 -0.33 -7.21
C SER A 176 8.72 0.29 -8.56
N GLN A 177 9.11 1.54 -8.78
CA GLN A 177 8.76 2.24 -10.03
C GLN A 177 9.60 1.73 -11.19
N ILE A 178 8.94 1.37 -12.30
CA ILE A 178 9.61 1.15 -13.59
C ILE A 178 9.74 2.53 -14.24
N GLN A 179 10.92 3.11 -14.16
CA GLN A 179 11.20 4.36 -14.87
C GLN A 179 11.70 4.03 -16.28
N THR A 180 10.91 4.38 -17.27
CA THR A 180 11.38 4.40 -18.66
C THR A 180 12.19 5.69 -18.84
N VAL A 181 13.50 5.57 -18.97
CA VAL A 181 14.39 6.71 -19.23
C VAL A 181 14.43 6.95 -20.73
N ALA A 182 14.13 8.16 -21.17
CA ALA A 182 14.33 8.57 -22.56
C ALA A 182 15.83 8.77 -22.81
N SER A 183 16.35 8.27 -23.93
CA SER A 183 17.77 8.34 -24.30
C SER A 183 18.11 9.58 -25.14
N ARG A 184 17.10 10.22 -25.72
CA ARG A 184 17.24 11.39 -26.60
C ARG A 184 16.01 12.31 -26.55
N PRO A 185 16.13 13.57 -26.98
CA PRO A 185 15.00 14.48 -27.07
C PRO A 185 13.87 13.92 -27.94
N PHE A 186 12.63 14.16 -27.51
CA PHE A 186 11.40 13.76 -28.19
C PHE A 186 11.24 12.24 -28.45
N GLU A 187 12.03 11.39 -27.80
CA GLU A 187 11.80 9.94 -27.84
C GLU A 187 10.53 9.57 -27.06
N PHE A 188 10.34 10.20 -25.93
CA PHE A 188 9.21 9.96 -25.05
C PHE A 188 8.60 11.29 -24.61
N VAL A 189 7.33 11.53 -24.93
CA VAL A 189 6.61 12.76 -24.57
C VAL A 189 5.42 12.47 -23.67
N SER A 190 5.12 13.39 -22.79
CA SER A 190 3.90 13.35 -21.97
C SER A 190 2.99 14.50 -22.37
N VAL A 191 1.71 14.22 -22.49
CA VAL A 191 0.68 15.18 -22.91
C VAL A 191 -0.40 15.24 -21.86
N ASP A 192 -0.86 16.45 -21.57
CA ASP A 192 -1.95 16.71 -20.61
C ASP A 192 -2.74 17.94 -21.05
N LEU A 193 -3.93 18.10 -20.49
CA LEU A 193 -4.82 19.23 -20.73
C LEU A 193 -4.83 20.13 -19.50
N GLY A 194 -4.83 21.42 -19.73
CA GLY A 194 -5.01 22.46 -18.72
C GLY A 194 -6.15 23.38 -19.09
N LYS A 195 -6.71 24.07 -18.11
CA LYS A 195 -7.73 25.11 -18.34
C LYS A 195 -7.36 26.34 -17.54
N GLN A 196 -7.40 27.50 -18.21
CA GLN A 196 -7.18 28.80 -17.60
C GLN A 196 -8.08 29.85 -18.23
N ASP A 197 -8.82 30.60 -17.41
CA ASP A 197 -9.72 31.69 -17.82
C ASP A 197 -10.67 31.32 -18.97
N GLY A 198 -11.28 30.14 -18.87
CA GLY A 198 -12.21 29.63 -19.88
C GLY A 198 -11.57 29.03 -21.13
N THR A 199 -10.25 29.17 -21.31
CA THR A 199 -9.50 28.61 -22.42
C THR A 199 -8.88 27.29 -22.05
N ASP A 200 -9.03 26.29 -22.91
CA ASP A 200 -8.37 24.98 -22.78
C ASP A 200 -6.99 25.02 -23.45
N TYR A 201 -6.02 24.37 -22.83
CA TYR A 201 -4.63 24.31 -23.30
C TYR A 201 -4.16 22.87 -23.43
N LEU A 202 -3.50 22.57 -24.52
CA LEU A 202 -2.71 21.35 -24.66
C LEU A 202 -1.28 21.63 -24.18
N ILE A 203 -0.78 20.78 -23.30
CA ILE A 203 0.57 20.86 -22.74
C ILE A 203 1.30 19.58 -23.09
N LEU A 204 2.46 19.68 -23.72
CA LEU A 204 3.36 18.57 -23.99
C LEU A 204 4.67 18.83 -23.25
N ALA A 205 5.24 17.80 -22.66
CA ALA A 205 6.59 17.84 -22.09
C ALA A 205 7.44 16.69 -22.63
N ASP A 206 8.60 17.03 -23.16
CA ASP A 206 9.60 16.02 -23.50
C ASP A 206 10.26 15.45 -22.26
N ARG A 207 10.35 14.16 -22.16
CA ARG A 207 10.88 13.50 -20.94
C ARG A 207 12.39 13.58 -20.82
N TYR A 208 13.11 13.66 -21.95
CA TYR A 208 14.56 13.78 -21.93
C TYR A 208 14.99 15.16 -21.50
N SER A 209 14.57 16.20 -22.21
CA SER A 209 14.99 17.59 -21.96
C SER A 209 14.15 18.30 -20.90
N GLY A 210 12.91 17.83 -20.66
CA GLY A 210 11.90 18.57 -19.90
C GLY A 210 11.31 19.75 -20.68
N TRP A 211 11.59 19.86 -21.98
CA TRP A 211 11.11 20.93 -22.83
C TRP A 211 9.59 20.94 -22.92
N PRO A 212 8.93 22.04 -22.54
CA PRO A 212 7.49 22.15 -22.62
C PRO A 212 7.04 22.84 -23.89
N LEU A 213 5.93 22.34 -24.45
CA LEU A 213 5.16 22.99 -25.51
C LEU A 213 3.74 23.22 -24.99
N VAL A 214 3.18 24.40 -25.24
CA VAL A 214 1.85 24.78 -24.80
C VAL A 214 1.12 25.49 -25.92
N ALA A 215 -0.08 25.04 -26.24
CA ALA A 215 -0.95 25.70 -27.23
C ALA A 215 -2.37 25.84 -26.70
N PRO A 216 -3.03 27.00 -26.92
CA PRO A 216 -4.46 27.14 -26.68
C PRO A 216 -5.25 26.32 -27.67
N LEU A 217 -6.30 25.66 -27.20
CA LEU A 217 -7.23 24.92 -28.03
C LEU A 217 -8.50 25.73 -28.25
N ARG A 218 -8.95 25.84 -29.50
CA ARG A 218 -10.24 26.51 -29.83
C ARG A 218 -11.44 25.72 -29.36
N CYS A 219 -11.32 24.39 -29.33
CA CYS A 219 -12.33 23.47 -28.83
C CYS A 219 -11.64 22.25 -28.22
N LEU A 220 -12.25 21.70 -27.16
CA LEU A 220 -11.71 20.54 -26.45
C LEU A 220 -12.21 19.25 -27.10
N ASN A 221 -11.68 18.92 -28.28
CA ASN A 221 -12.00 17.66 -28.98
C ASN A 221 -10.71 16.97 -29.47
N THR A 222 -10.85 15.72 -29.87
CA THR A 222 -9.73 14.89 -30.37
C THR A 222 -9.03 15.50 -31.57
N LYS A 223 -9.75 16.08 -32.53
CA LYS A 223 -9.19 16.67 -33.74
C LYS A 223 -8.33 17.88 -33.45
N ALA A 224 -8.74 18.75 -32.54
CA ALA A 224 -7.94 19.92 -32.15
C ALA A 224 -6.64 19.49 -31.43
N VAL A 225 -6.69 18.46 -30.59
CA VAL A 225 -5.51 17.87 -29.95
C VAL A 225 -4.56 17.29 -30.99
N ILE A 226 -5.06 16.48 -31.93
CA ILE A 226 -4.26 15.89 -33.02
C ILE A 226 -3.58 17.00 -33.83
N SER A 227 -4.32 18.01 -34.29
CA SER A 227 -3.79 19.11 -35.09
C SER A 227 -2.68 19.87 -34.38
N ALA A 228 -2.83 20.12 -33.08
CA ALA A 228 -1.77 20.78 -32.29
C ALA A 228 -0.52 19.91 -32.17
N LEU A 229 -0.69 18.61 -31.95
CA LEU A 229 0.44 17.65 -31.89
C LEU A 229 1.13 17.49 -33.23
N GLU A 230 0.40 17.44 -34.33
CA GLU A 230 0.97 17.35 -35.67
C GLU A 230 1.89 18.54 -35.99
N ASN A 231 1.45 19.76 -35.68
CA ASN A 231 2.30 20.95 -35.84
C ASN A 231 3.60 20.82 -35.05
N TRP A 232 3.54 20.39 -33.80
CA TRP A 232 4.75 20.20 -33.00
C TRP A 232 5.63 19.06 -33.50
N PHE A 233 5.04 17.97 -34.01
CA PHE A 233 5.81 16.83 -34.55
C PHE A 233 6.43 17.13 -35.91
N LEU A 234 5.94 18.11 -36.66
CA LEU A 234 6.61 18.63 -37.84
C LEU A 234 7.87 19.44 -37.47
N ASP A 235 7.83 20.18 -36.34
CA ASP A 235 8.97 21.00 -35.90
C ASP A 235 10.04 20.19 -35.15
N TYR A 236 9.64 19.22 -34.33
CA TYR A 236 10.52 18.50 -33.38
C TYR A 236 10.71 17.01 -33.70
N GLY A 237 9.99 16.47 -34.68
CA GLY A 237 9.96 15.04 -34.98
C GLY A 237 8.89 14.28 -34.21
N LYS A 238 8.47 13.13 -34.77
CA LYS A 238 7.48 12.24 -34.14
C LYS A 238 8.12 11.47 -32.99
N PRO A 239 7.47 11.42 -31.79
CA PRO A 239 7.98 10.64 -30.71
C PRO A 239 7.77 9.13 -30.93
N LEU A 240 8.60 8.31 -30.29
CA LEU A 240 8.40 6.86 -30.26
C LEU A 240 7.27 6.50 -29.28
N ASN A 241 7.23 7.19 -28.14
CA ASN A 241 6.25 6.96 -27.07
C ASN A 241 5.54 8.25 -26.69
N LEU A 242 4.24 8.18 -26.57
CA LEU A 242 3.41 9.28 -26.08
C LEU A 242 2.56 8.80 -24.92
N ARG A 243 2.62 9.52 -23.80
CA ARG A 243 1.79 9.26 -22.63
C ARG A 243 0.76 10.34 -22.42
N SER A 244 -0.49 9.94 -22.20
CA SER A 244 -1.58 10.84 -21.82
C SER A 244 -2.38 10.27 -20.65
N ASP A 245 -3.27 11.10 -20.11
CA ASP A 245 -4.32 10.61 -19.22
C ASP A 245 -5.40 9.82 -19.99
N GLY A 246 -6.39 9.31 -19.26
CA GLY A 246 -7.51 8.55 -19.84
C GLY A 246 -8.68 9.42 -20.31
N GLY A 247 -8.48 10.71 -20.54
CA GLY A 247 -9.51 11.64 -21.01
C GLY A 247 -10.18 11.22 -22.33
N PRO A 248 -11.42 11.65 -22.59
CA PRO A 248 -12.13 11.27 -23.82
C PRO A 248 -11.40 11.70 -25.09
N GLN A 249 -10.63 12.81 -25.05
CA GLN A 249 -9.86 13.34 -26.18
C GLN A 249 -8.69 12.45 -26.62
N PHE A 250 -8.23 11.55 -25.71
CA PHE A 250 -7.13 10.62 -25.95
C PHE A 250 -7.62 9.18 -26.21
N ARG A 251 -8.87 9.02 -26.64
CA ARG A 251 -9.47 7.71 -26.94
C ARG A 251 -9.88 7.62 -28.42
N GLY A 252 -10.37 6.44 -28.84
CA GLY A 252 -10.90 6.23 -30.18
C GLY A 252 -9.98 6.74 -31.29
N GLU A 253 -10.41 7.75 -32.02
CA GLU A 253 -9.69 8.39 -33.13
C GLU A 253 -8.24 8.76 -32.78
N PHE A 254 -7.99 9.24 -31.57
CA PHE A 254 -6.62 9.54 -31.12
C PHE A 254 -5.71 8.32 -31.09
N LYS A 255 -6.22 7.19 -30.61
CA LYS A 255 -5.46 5.95 -30.57
C LYS A 255 -5.16 5.42 -31.97
N GLU A 256 -6.11 5.52 -32.88
CA GLU A 256 -5.94 5.16 -34.29
C GLU A 256 -4.91 6.05 -34.99
N TRP A 257 -4.97 7.37 -34.72
CA TRP A 257 -3.99 8.32 -35.21
C TRP A 257 -2.57 8.00 -34.70
N CYS A 258 -2.41 7.68 -33.41
CA CYS A 258 -1.12 7.26 -32.85
C CYS A 258 -0.61 6.00 -33.55
N ALA A 259 -1.45 5.01 -33.76
CA ALA A 259 -1.08 3.76 -34.44
C ALA A 259 -0.65 4.01 -35.90
N THR A 260 -1.38 4.82 -36.64
CA THR A 260 -1.06 5.21 -38.04
C THR A 260 0.30 5.93 -38.09
N ASN A 261 0.60 6.76 -37.09
CA ASN A 261 1.89 7.47 -37.01
C ASN A 261 3.01 6.66 -36.36
N LYS A 262 2.78 5.38 -36.04
CA LYS A 262 3.73 4.48 -35.35
C LYS A 262 4.19 5.01 -33.99
N ILE A 263 3.31 5.72 -33.27
CA ILE A 263 3.53 6.24 -31.94
C ILE A 263 2.92 5.26 -30.94
N ASN A 264 3.73 4.77 -30.01
CA ASN A 264 3.25 3.92 -28.93
C ASN A 264 2.51 4.78 -27.88
N HIS A 265 1.19 4.66 -27.83
CA HIS A 265 0.36 5.43 -26.91
C HIS A 265 0.17 4.71 -25.58
N GLU A 266 0.69 5.28 -24.50
CA GLU A 266 0.55 4.81 -23.14
C GLU A 266 -0.48 5.64 -22.38
N LEU A 267 -1.50 4.98 -21.82
CA LEU A 267 -2.44 5.64 -20.90
C LEU A 267 -1.93 5.53 -19.47
N SER A 268 -1.87 6.66 -18.77
CA SER A 268 -1.59 6.66 -17.33
C SER A 268 -2.69 5.95 -16.56
N SER A 269 -2.32 5.18 -15.53
CA SER A 269 -3.30 4.56 -14.66
C SER A 269 -4.01 5.64 -13.84
N PRO A 270 -5.36 5.61 -13.77
CA PRO A 270 -6.09 6.54 -12.93
C PRO A 270 -5.59 6.51 -11.49
N TYR A 271 -5.40 7.68 -10.88
CA TYR A 271 -5.00 7.87 -9.48
C TYR A 271 -3.58 7.39 -9.09
N HIS A 272 -2.72 7.06 -10.06
CA HIS A 272 -1.33 6.69 -9.78
C HIS A 272 -0.38 7.55 -10.63
N HIS A 273 -0.13 8.76 -10.12
CA HIS A 273 0.68 9.78 -10.82
C HIS A 273 2.20 9.61 -10.62
N GLU A 274 2.64 8.67 -9.79
CA GLU A 274 4.05 8.58 -9.38
C GLU A 274 5.01 8.02 -10.45
N SER A 275 4.51 7.53 -11.57
CA SER A 275 5.35 6.84 -12.58
C SER A 275 6.09 7.77 -13.54
N ASN A 276 5.92 9.09 -13.44
CA ASN A 276 6.44 10.05 -14.42
C ASN A 276 6.90 11.40 -13.85
N GLY A 277 7.55 11.41 -12.70
CA GLY A 277 7.83 12.62 -11.91
C GLY A 277 8.46 13.80 -12.61
N HIS A 278 9.17 13.61 -13.76
CA HIS A 278 9.82 14.72 -14.48
C HIS A 278 8.88 15.43 -15.45
N ALA A 279 8.21 14.70 -16.32
CA ALA A 279 7.30 15.30 -17.29
C ALA A 279 6.03 15.83 -16.61
N GLU A 280 5.55 15.12 -15.57
CA GLU A 280 4.43 15.59 -14.75
C GLU A 280 4.79 16.85 -13.97
N CYS A 281 6.06 17.00 -13.53
CA CYS A 281 6.54 18.22 -12.90
C CYS A 281 6.49 19.37 -13.91
N SER A 282 7.04 19.19 -15.12
CA SER A 282 7.02 20.23 -16.16
C SER A 282 5.59 20.60 -16.57
N VAL A 283 4.70 19.63 -16.73
CA VAL A 283 3.28 19.90 -17.03
C VAL A 283 2.60 20.68 -15.91
N ARG A 284 2.82 20.29 -14.66
CA ARG A 284 2.27 21.01 -13.50
C ARG A 284 2.80 22.43 -13.39
N GLU A 285 4.10 22.62 -13.62
CA GLU A 285 4.72 23.95 -13.63
C GLU A 285 4.17 24.83 -14.74
N MET A 286 3.87 24.27 -15.92
CA MET A 286 3.22 25.02 -17.00
C MET A 286 1.80 25.45 -16.64
N LYS A 287 1.03 24.62 -15.96
CA LYS A 287 -0.30 25.00 -15.45
C LYS A 287 -0.20 26.16 -14.45
N HIS A 288 0.72 26.08 -13.50
CA HIS A 288 0.96 27.16 -12.55
C HIS A 288 1.52 28.45 -13.21
N LEU A 289 2.34 28.30 -14.25
CA LEU A 289 2.85 29.46 -14.98
C LEU A 289 1.73 30.16 -15.76
N LEU A 290 0.82 29.41 -16.38
CA LEU A 290 -0.39 29.95 -17.01
C LEU A 290 -1.23 30.75 -16.01
N GLU A 291 -1.49 30.20 -14.84
CA GLU A 291 -2.25 30.87 -13.78
C GLU A 291 -1.60 32.19 -13.34
N LYS A 292 -0.29 32.20 -13.14
CA LYS A 292 0.48 33.38 -12.67
C LYS A 292 0.55 34.50 -13.70
N THR A 293 0.58 34.18 -14.97
CA THR A 293 0.84 35.18 -16.05
C THR A 293 -0.42 35.88 -16.57
N ARG A 294 -1.62 35.39 -16.20
CA ARG A 294 -2.93 36.01 -16.52
C ARG A 294 -3.23 36.25 -18.01
N SER A 295 -2.27 36.08 -18.92
CA SER A 295 -2.48 36.18 -20.36
C SER A 295 -1.53 35.24 -21.11
N PHE A 296 -1.98 34.70 -22.24
CA PHE A 296 -1.13 33.82 -23.05
C PHE A 296 0.07 34.53 -23.64
N LYS A 297 -0.02 35.83 -23.90
CA LYS A 297 1.14 36.64 -24.35
C LYS A 297 2.22 36.67 -23.27
N ASN A 298 1.86 37.05 -22.04
CA ASN A 298 2.81 37.08 -20.92
C ASN A 298 3.36 35.69 -20.59
N PHE A 299 2.49 34.67 -20.68
CA PHE A 299 2.91 33.28 -20.54
C PHE A 299 4.02 32.91 -21.52
N ARG A 300 3.93 33.30 -22.79
CA ARG A 300 4.96 32.96 -23.79
C ARG A 300 6.33 33.60 -23.45
N HIS A 301 6.33 34.85 -22.95
CA HIS A 301 7.58 35.49 -22.47
C HIS A 301 8.14 34.78 -21.25
N ALA A 302 7.29 34.46 -20.27
CA ALA A 302 7.69 33.69 -19.08
C ALA A 302 8.16 32.27 -19.43
N LEU A 303 7.54 31.63 -20.40
CA LEU A 303 7.94 30.31 -20.90
C LEU A 303 9.34 30.32 -21.52
N LEU A 304 9.68 31.37 -22.25
CA LEU A 304 11.02 31.54 -22.83
C LEU A 304 12.09 31.56 -21.73
N GLU A 305 11.86 32.33 -20.66
CA GLU A 305 12.77 32.39 -19.51
C GLU A 305 12.78 31.05 -18.75
N TRP A 306 11.62 30.46 -18.53
CA TRP A 306 11.52 29.14 -17.85
C TRP A 306 12.35 28.07 -18.54
N ARG A 307 12.35 28.04 -19.87
CA ARG A 307 13.12 27.10 -20.69
C ARG A 307 14.62 27.21 -20.49
N ASN A 308 15.12 28.39 -20.07
CA ASN A 308 16.53 28.66 -19.75
C ASN A 308 16.86 28.41 -18.27
N THR A 309 15.86 28.15 -17.41
CA THR A 309 16.10 27.92 -15.98
C THR A 309 16.70 26.54 -15.76
N PRO A 310 17.89 26.42 -15.15
CA PRO A 310 18.50 25.14 -14.83
C PRO A 310 17.62 24.31 -13.92
N ARG A 311 17.56 23.03 -14.19
CA ARG A 311 16.87 22.06 -13.39
C ARG A 311 17.81 21.50 -12.30
N TYR A 312 17.26 20.62 -11.44
CA TYR A 312 18.04 19.97 -10.37
C TYR A 312 19.23 19.13 -10.88
N ASP A 313 19.21 18.67 -12.14
CA ASP A 313 20.30 17.96 -12.81
C ASP A 313 21.42 18.91 -13.30
N GLY A 314 21.19 20.23 -13.27
CA GLY A 314 22.17 21.29 -13.53
C GLY A 314 22.03 21.96 -14.88
N LEU A 315 21.35 21.36 -15.85
CA LEU A 315 21.09 21.97 -17.17
C LEU A 315 19.62 22.39 -17.30
N SER A 316 19.42 23.45 -18.11
CA SER A 316 18.07 23.92 -18.45
C SER A 316 17.45 23.08 -19.58
N PRO A 317 16.10 23.10 -19.74
CA PRO A 317 15.45 22.44 -20.88
C PRO A 317 16.01 22.87 -22.24
N ALA A 318 16.37 24.15 -22.41
CA ALA A 318 16.99 24.65 -23.63
C ALA A 318 18.37 24.02 -23.86
N GLN A 319 19.19 23.92 -22.82
CA GLN A 319 20.53 23.32 -22.90
C GLN A 319 20.44 21.78 -23.20
N TRP A 320 19.48 21.07 -22.60
CA TRP A 320 19.25 19.68 -22.91
C TRP A 320 18.77 19.44 -24.33
N LEU A 321 17.95 20.36 -24.90
CA LEU A 321 17.39 20.20 -26.26
C LEU A 321 18.35 20.71 -27.34
N PHE A 322 18.93 21.88 -27.16
CA PHE A 322 19.73 22.57 -28.20
C PHE A 322 21.23 22.56 -27.94
N GLY A 323 21.67 22.03 -26.79
CA GLY A 323 23.06 22.09 -26.35
C GLY A 323 23.51 23.52 -25.96
N ARG A 324 22.61 24.50 -25.86
CA ARG A 324 22.91 25.91 -25.54
C ARG A 324 21.71 26.60 -24.91
N ARG A 325 21.97 27.74 -24.28
CA ARG A 325 20.90 28.64 -23.82
C ARG A 325 20.22 29.34 -25.01
N GLN A 326 18.96 29.64 -24.87
CA GLN A 326 18.26 30.55 -25.77
C GLN A 326 18.56 32.01 -25.39
N ARG A 327 18.66 32.90 -26.36
CA ARG A 327 18.72 34.34 -26.11
C ARG A 327 17.34 34.81 -25.64
N THR A 328 17.32 35.53 -24.54
CA THR A 328 16.11 36.05 -23.91
C THR A 328 16.30 37.55 -23.60
N GLU A 329 15.37 38.15 -22.87
CA GLU A 329 15.48 39.54 -22.43
C GLU A 329 16.50 39.70 -21.27
N VAL A 330 16.88 38.62 -20.61
CA VAL A 330 17.90 38.64 -19.55
C VAL A 330 19.28 38.82 -20.18
N PRO A 331 19.99 39.88 -19.83
CA PRO A 331 21.33 40.14 -20.37
C PRO A 331 22.31 39.04 -19.96
N ALA A 332 23.08 38.55 -20.91
CA ALA A 332 24.11 37.55 -20.65
C ALA A 332 25.32 37.77 -21.58
N LEU A 333 26.48 37.31 -21.16
CA LEU A 333 27.69 37.38 -21.97
C LEU A 333 27.58 36.47 -23.20
N PRO A 334 28.24 36.77 -24.31
CA PRO A 334 28.19 35.97 -25.55
C PRO A 334 28.48 34.48 -25.34
N ASN A 335 29.44 34.14 -24.51
CA ASN A 335 29.81 32.75 -24.20
C ASN A 335 28.67 31.93 -23.53
N ALA A 336 27.69 32.59 -22.92
CA ALA A 336 26.51 31.91 -22.36
C ALA A 336 25.62 31.25 -23.44
N TYR A 337 25.78 31.67 -24.69
CA TYR A 337 25.00 31.16 -25.83
C TYR A 337 25.79 30.16 -26.69
N GLU A 338 27.04 29.91 -26.33
CA GLU A 338 27.84 28.89 -27.00
C GLU A 338 27.32 27.50 -26.72
N ARG A 339 27.61 26.60 -27.65
CA ARG A 339 27.23 25.18 -27.48
C ARG A 339 28.06 24.56 -26.36
N ILE A 340 27.41 23.88 -25.46
CA ILE A 340 28.05 23.07 -24.43
C ILE A 340 28.76 21.91 -25.13
N ASP A 341 30.00 21.65 -24.71
CA ASP A 341 30.75 20.53 -25.24
C ASP A 341 30.14 19.15 -24.84
N ASP A 342 30.35 18.15 -25.67
CA ASP A 342 29.76 16.83 -25.50
C ASP A 342 30.27 16.11 -24.25
N SER A 343 31.48 16.45 -23.76
CA SER A 343 32.03 15.87 -22.54
C SER A 343 31.29 16.40 -21.30
N THR A 344 30.98 17.68 -21.31
CA THR A 344 30.16 18.32 -20.28
C THR A 344 28.73 17.75 -20.27
N ILE A 345 28.10 17.60 -21.44
CA ILE A 345 26.75 16.98 -21.52
C ILE A 345 26.76 15.58 -20.93
N LYS A 346 27.75 14.73 -21.28
CA LYS A 346 27.87 13.38 -20.70
C LYS A 346 28.04 13.39 -19.19
N SER A 347 28.76 14.36 -18.62
CA SER A 347 28.91 14.49 -17.17
C SER A 347 27.56 14.78 -16.47
N TYR A 348 26.73 15.60 -17.09
CA TYR A 348 25.38 15.89 -16.58
C TYR A 348 24.41 14.72 -16.79
N GLU A 349 24.56 13.93 -17.85
CA GLU A 349 23.82 12.67 -18.04
C GLU A 349 24.13 11.70 -16.90
N ALA A 350 25.41 11.45 -16.62
CA ALA A 350 25.85 10.59 -15.54
C ALA A 350 25.31 11.07 -14.17
N ARG A 351 25.36 12.39 -13.91
CA ARG A 351 24.77 12.98 -12.71
C ARG A 351 23.27 12.76 -12.62
N ARG A 352 22.54 12.89 -13.73
CA ARG A 352 21.10 12.62 -13.79
C ARG A 352 20.80 11.16 -13.48
N GLU A 353 21.55 10.23 -14.06
CA GLU A 353 21.41 8.80 -13.78
C GLU A 353 21.65 8.49 -12.31
N GLU A 354 22.67 9.08 -11.70
CA GLU A 354 22.96 8.93 -10.28
C GLU A 354 21.79 9.43 -9.40
N ILE A 355 21.22 10.60 -9.72
CA ILE A 355 20.07 11.15 -9.00
C ILE A 355 18.84 10.24 -9.14
N VAL A 356 18.58 9.73 -10.34
CA VAL A 356 17.49 8.79 -10.60
C VAL A 356 17.70 7.50 -9.83
N TYR A 357 18.92 6.97 -9.84
CA TYR A 357 19.29 5.77 -9.10
C TYR A 357 19.08 5.94 -7.58
N LYS A 358 19.59 7.02 -6.99
CA LYS A 358 19.41 7.31 -5.55
C LYS A 358 17.93 7.47 -5.16
N LYS A 359 17.14 8.13 -5.99
CA LYS A 359 15.68 8.24 -5.78
C LYS A 359 15.01 6.88 -5.83
N LYS A 360 15.38 6.05 -6.82
CA LYS A 360 14.86 4.69 -6.96
C LYS A 360 15.21 3.85 -5.73
N GLU A 361 16.47 3.83 -5.33
CA GLU A 361 16.91 3.10 -4.15
C GLU A 361 16.13 3.50 -2.89
N HIS A 362 15.92 4.80 -2.67
CA HIS A 362 15.14 5.28 -1.53
C HIS A 362 13.65 4.86 -1.60
N THR A 363 13.08 4.86 -2.80
CA THR A 363 11.68 4.43 -3.02
C THR A 363 11.56 2.92 -2.87
N ASP A 364 12.52 2.17 -3.40
CA ASP A 364 12.53 0.70 -3.40
C ASP A 364 12.69 0.12 -1.99
N LYS A 365 13.41 0.80 -1.08
CA LYS A 365 13.46 0.42 0.35
C LYS A 365 12.10 0.34 1.01
N ARG A 366 11.10 1.08 0.52
CA ARG A 366 9.73 1.10 1.03
C ARG A 366 8.73 0.39 0.11
N SER A 367 9.18 -0.11 -1.03
CA SER A 367 8.34 -0.78 -2.00
C SER A 367 8.31 -2.29 -1.75
N LYS A 368 7.23 -2.94 -2.16
CA LYS A 368 7.10 -4.40 -2.16
C LYS A 368 6.57 -4.86 -3.49
N THR A 369 7.17 -5.89 -4.05
CA THR A 369 6.62 -6.54 -5.24
C THR A 369 5.32 -7.25 -4.88
N LEU A 370 4.22 -6.83 -5.46
CA LEU A 370 2.92 -7.45 -5.26
C LEU A 370 2.74 -8.61 -6.23
N ARG A 371 2.23 -9.73 -5.74
CA ARG A 371 1.93 -10.88 -6.60
C ARG A 371 0.93 -10.48 -7.70
N PRO A 372 1.11 -10.93 -8.95
CA PRO A 372 0.12 -10.73 -10.00
C PRO A 372 -1.25 -11.29 -9.58
N LEU A 373 -2.30 -10.70 -10.12
CA LEU A 373 -3.67 -11.18 -9.92
C LEU A 373 -4.05 -12.10 -11.08
N GLU A 374 -4.68 -13.20 -10.78
CA GLU A 374 -5.21 -14.13 -11.78
C GLU A 374 -6.52 -13.58 -12.36
N ILE A 375 -6.75 -13.78 -13.65
CA ILE A 375 -8.01 -13.44 -14.31
C ILE A 375 -9.11 -14.31 -13.71
N GLY A 376 -10.25 -13.72 -13.39
CA GLY A 376 -11.37 -14.39 -12.70
C GLY A 376 -11.28 -14.35 -11.17
N SER A 377 -10.15 -13.92 -10.58
CA SER A 377 -10.04 -13.84 -9.12
C SER A 377 -10.87 -12.71 -8.54
N SER A 378 -11.44 -12.96 -7.34
CA SER A 378 -12.17 -11.97 -6.56
C SER A 378 -11.21 -11.02 -5.88
N VAL A 379 -11.50 -9.72 -5.90
CA VAL A 379 -10.67 -8.68 -5.29
C VAL A 379 -11.50 -7.66 -4.53
N LEU A 380 -10.89 -7.10 -3.48
CA LEU A 380 -11.35 -5.86 -2.87
C LEU A 380 -10.72 -4.69 -3.62
N ILE A 381 -11.53 -3.68 -3.92
CA ILE A 381 -11.13 -2.47 -4.65
C ILE A 381 -11.07 -1.32 -3.66
N GLN A 382 -9.90 -0.68 -3.56
CA GLN A 382 -9.71 0.48 -2.72
C GLN A 382 -10.21 1.75 -3.42
N HIS A 383 -10.98 2.57 -2.69
CA HIS A 383 -11.37 3.87 -3.17
C HIS A 383 -10.16 4.83 -3.12
N PRO A 384 -9.81 5.52 -4.22
CA PRO A 384 -8.55 6.27 -4.30
C PRO A 384 -8.43 7.42 -3.29
N GLN A 385 -9.53 8.12 -3.01
CA GLN A 385 -9.55 9.28 -2.11
C GLN A 385 -9.75 8.87 -0.66
N THR A 386 -10.78 8.06 -0.37
CA THR A 386 -11.11 7.67 1.03
C THR A 386 -10.19 6.58 1.57
N LYS A 387 -9.40 5.93 0.70
CA LYS A 387 -8.52 4.78 1.03
C LYS A 387 -9.25 3.57 1.64
N ARG A 388 -10.58 3.54 1.56
CA ARG A 388 -11.40 2.43 2.04
C ARG A 388 -11.54 1.34 1.00
N TRP A 389 -11.66 0.09 1.45
CA TRP A 389 -11.86 -1.10 0.61
C TRP A 389 -13.36 -1.41 0.53
N ASP A 390 -14.13 -0.50 -0.06
CA ASP A 390 -15.60 -0.52 -0.03
C ASP A 390 -16.24 -1.37 -1.14
N GLN A 391 -15.48 -1.76 -2.14
CA GLN A 391 -16.02 -2.44 -3.31
C GLN A 391 -15.39 -3.82 -3.49
N LYS A 392 -16.23 -4.81 -3.81
CA LYS A 392 -15.80 -6.14 -4.27
C LYS A 392 -15.92 -6.19 -5.79
N GLY A 393 -14.99 -6.86 -6.45
CA GLY A 393 -15.02 -7.03 -7.91
C GLY A 393 -14.27 -8.26 -8.35
N THR A 394 -14.32 -8.54 -9.64
CA THR A 394 -13.63 -9.66 -10.29
C THR A 394 -12.63 -9.13 -11.32
N VAL A 395 -11.45 -9.71 -11.38
CA VAL A 395 -10.43 -9.37 -12.36
C VAL A 395 -10.86 -9.92 -13.73
N VAL A 396 -11.06 -9.03 -14.70
CA VAL A 396 -11.49 -9.39 -16.06
C VAL A 396 -10.31 -9.58 -16.98
N SER A 397 -9.32 -8.68 -16.93
CA SER A 397 -8.10 -8.77 -17.76
C SER A 397 -6.97 -7.97 -17.13
N ALA A 398 -5.73 -8.30 -17.50
CA ALA A 398 -4.56 -7.50 -17.22
C ALA A 398 -4.26 -6.61 -18.44
N ARG A 399 -4.03 -5.31 -18.23
CA ARG A 399 -3.60 -4.37 -19.27
C ARG A 399 -2.09 -4.34 -19.42
N ASN A 400 -1.41 -4.39 -18.28
CA ASN A 400 0.05 -4.50 -18.17
C ASN A 400 0.36 -5.14 -16.79
N GLN A 401 1.64 -5.24 -16.45
CA GLN A 401 2.08 -5.87 -15.20
C GLN A 401 1.42 -5.32 -13.94
N ARG A 402 0.93 -4.07 -13.96
CA ARG A 402 0.41 -3.36 -12.77
C ARG A 402 -0.99 -2.78 -12.92
N SER A 403 -1.62 -2.92 -14.08
CA SER A 403 -2.94 -2.36 -14.33
C SER A 403 -3.90 -3.45 -14.76
N TYR A 404 -5.01 -3.54 -14.07
CA TYR A 404 -6.04 -4.56 -14.27
C TYR A 404 -7.38 -3.92 -14.62
N VAL A 405 -8.14 -4.59 -15.45
CA VAL A 405 -9.56 -4.29 -15.64
C VAL A 405 -10.33 -5.15 -14.65
N VAL A 406 -11.08 -4.52 -13.78
CA VAL A 406 -11.92 -5.19 -12.79
C VAL A 406 -13.37 -4.83 -13.00
N GLU A 407 -14.25 -5.79 -12.84
CA GLU A 407 -15.68 -5.59 -12.92
C GLU A 407 -16.29 -5.58 -11.52
N SER A 408 -17.11 -4.57 -11.22
CA SER A 408 -17.83 -4.45 -9.96
C SER A 408 -19.19 -3.84 -10.24
N LYS A 409 -20.26 -4.47 -9.74
CA LYS A 409 -21.66 -4.03 -9.92
C LYS A 409 -22.03 -3.76 -11.40
N GLY A 410 -21.57 -4.65 -12.32
CA GLY A 410 -21.83 -4.52 -13.77
C GLY A 410 -21.03 -3.42 -14.48
N LYS A 411 -20.13 -2.72 -13.78
CA LYS A 411 -19.27 -1.69 -14.38
C LYS A 411 -17.82 -2.13 -14.38
N LYS A 412 -17.10 -1.82 -15.48
CA LYS A 412 -15.67 -2.11 -15.62
C LYS A 412 -14.84 -0.90 -15.24
N TYR A 413 -13.83 -1.14 -14.41
CA TYR A 413 -12.89 -0.13 -13.91
C TYR A 413 -11.46 -0.55 -14.24
N VAL A 414 -10.63 0.41 -14.64
CA VAL A 414 -9.18 0.20 -14.70
C VAL A 414 -8.57 0.64 -13.38
N ARG A 415 -7.81 -0.25 -12.74
CA ARG A 415 -7.16 0.03 -11.46
C ARG A 415 -5.71 -0.47 -11.46
N ASN A 416 -4.85 0.30 -10.80
CA ASN A 416 -3.49 -0.16 -10.51
C ASN A 416 -3.53 -1.28 -9.46
N ARG A 417 -2.54 -2.19 -9.49
CA ARG A 417 -2.39 -3.34 -8.59
C ARG A 417 -2.46 -2.97 -7.10
N ILE A 418 -1.93 -1.81 -6.72
CA ILE A 418 -1.93 -1.32 -5.33
C ILE A 418 -3.33 -1.01 -4.78
N PHE A 419 -4.32 -0.78 -5.65
CA PHE A 419 -5.73 -0.57 -5.27
C PHE A 419 -6.56 -1.84 -5.32
N LEU A 420 -5.93 -3.00 -5.52
CA LEU A 420 -6.58 -4.29 -5.65
C LEU A 420 -6.00 -5.28 -4.65
N ARG A 421 -6.81 -5.77 -3.74
CA ARG A 421 -6.41 -6.77 -2.75
C ARG A 421 -7.15 -8.08 -3.06
N PRO A 422 -6.47 -9.23 -3.16
CA PRO A 422 -7.14 -10.51 -3.30
C PRO A 422 -8.17 -10.72 -2.18
N ASN A 423 -9.38 -11.13 -2.56
CA ASN A 423 -10.49 -11.42 -1.64
C ASN A 423 -10.74 -12.94 -1.55
N ASP A 424 -9.68 -13.71 -1.52
CA ASP A 424 -9.78 -15.16 -1.48
C ASP A 424 -9.88 -15.64 -0.02
N HIS A 425 -11.10 -15.89 0.43
CA HIS A 425 -11.35 -16.43 1.76
C HIS A 425 -10.99 -17.92 1.85
N SER A 426 -10.88 -18.64 0.71
CA SER A 426 -10.64 -20.08 0.67
C SER A 426 -9.15 -20.45 0.68
N LYS A 427 -8.26 -19.54 0.26
CA LYS A 427 -6.81 -19.75 0.15
C LYS A 427 -5.97 -18.99 1.17
N ARG A 428 -6.56 -18.32 2.14
CA ARG A 428 -5.81 -17.77 3.27
C ARG A 428 -5.49 -18.87 4.28
N GLU A 429 -4.74 -19.88 3.87
CA GLU A 429 -3.85 -20.55 4.79
C GLU A 429 -2.88 -19.46 5.27
N VAL A 430 -3.11 -19.00 6.49
CA VAL A 430 -2.17 -18.18 7.20
C VAL A 430 -0.98 -19.10 7.45
N THR A 431 0.00 -19.10 6.56
CA THR A 431 1.27 -19.76 6.78
C THR A 431 1.96 -19.00 7.90
N PHE A 432 1.78 -19.49 9.09
CA PHE A 432 2.58 -19.08 10.24
C PHE A 432 3.93 -19.80 10.09
N ASN A 433 4.97 -19.05 9.71
CA ASN A 433 6.31 -19.50 9.99
C ASN A 433 6.45 -19.59 11.52
N ASN A 434 7.11 -20.62 12.02
CA ASN A 434 7.41 -20.82 13.45
C ASN A 434 8.32 -19.75 14.07
N SER A 435 8.68 -18.72 13.33
CA SER A 435 9.31 -17.49 13.77
C SER A 435 8.27 -16.38 13.71
N ASP A 436 7.95 -15.79 14.83
CA ASP A 436 6.90 -14.82 15.20
C ASP A 436 6.63 -13.59 14.30
N HIS A 437 6.72 -13.70 12.99
CA HIS A 437 6.35 -12.63 12.08
C HIS A 437 5.12 -13.02 11.27
N VAL A 438 3.95 -12.51 11.68
CA VAL A 438 2.76 -12.48 10.84
C VAL A 438 2.99 -11.47 9.72
N LEU A 439 3.51 -11.94 8.59
CA LEU A 439 3.56 -11.15 7.37
C LEU A 439 2.19 -11.26 6.69
N PHE A 440 1.44 -10.18 6.71
CA PHE A 440 0.29 -10.01 5.81
C PHE A 440 0.84 -9.73 4.41
N TYR A 441 0.63 -10.67 3.53
CA TYR A 441 0.85 -10.48 2.09
C TYR A 441 -0.44 -10.07 1.39
#